data_7af3af206362a80318ce306b893dcf1b
#
_entry.id   7af3af206362a80318ce306b893dcf1b
#
_cell.length_a   1.000
_cell.length_b   1.000
_cell.length_c   1.000
_cell.angle_alpha   90.00
_cell.angle_beta   90.00
_cell.angle_gamma   90.00
#
_symmetry.space_group_name_H-M   'P 1'
#
loop_
_entity.id
_entity.type
_entity.pdbx_description
1 polymer ?
#
loop_
_entity_poly.entity_id
_entity_poly.type
_entity_poly.pdbx_seq_one_letter_code
_entity_poly.pdbx_strand_id
1 'polypeptide(L)'
;MEQGKKRKKPRRGFIPYDYEAAYAKSLEDMHEWFVEQMFNHRKKVVYALKEITAGEQFEVKIYPQFKSMDEVPPEGLKKDNTKAQKNLNDKNARKYVERLINENFTDRDIWITLTYDDEHLPPDGDIDAAIKNMQNYIRRINYQRKKQGFKNCKYIYVTEYNPDEEIRWHHHLVMDGDLDMDAVEKAWKCGSRNEVRRLEKDKFGLSGMANYIVKEKERVKSEKRWNSSQNLTQPRIRVVHSKRPAAGGNYKQIGSFVDGMVKNRESIPEQLAKWYPDYEFTDSAVYYNDFNCMFYIHARMRKRRSEHDTKAGKKTRQNMPRNRSDNRSGAHGTHGSGSSQRSKREKATGGATKAGNQRKN
;
A
#
# COMPACT_ATOMS: atom_id res chain seq x y z
N MET A 1 -12.01 -47.42 28.80
CA MET A 1 -11.01 -46.55 29.50
C MET A 1 -10.58 -45.45 28.58
N GLU A 2 -11.22 -44.29 28.71
CA GLU A 2 -10.84 -43.08 27.94
C GLU A 2 -9.57 -42.47 28.52
N GLN A 3 -8.51 -42.45 27.71
CA GLN A 3 -7.28 -41.75 28.09
C GLN A 3 -7.51 -40.25 28.03
N GLY A 4 -7.60 -39.61 29.20
CA GLY A 4 -7.77 -38.20 29.36
C GLY A 4 -6.60 -37.42 28.66
N LYS A 5 -6.95 -36.72 27.58
CA LYS A 5 -6.05 -35.74 26.93
C LYS A 5 -5.61 -34.71 27.96
N LYS A 6 -4.36 -34.78 28.43
CA LYS A 6 -3.74 -33.77 29.29
C LYS A 6 -3.88 -32.40 28.60
N ARG A 7 -4.72 -31.51 29.13
CA ARG A 7 -4.80 -30.13 28.71
C ARG A 7 -3.41 -29.50 28.86
N LYS A 8 -2.76 -29.18 27.74
CA LYS A 8 -1.52 -28.39 27.75
C LYS A 8 -1.83 -27.08 28.46
N LYS A 9 -1.12 -26.80 29.58
CA LYS A 9 -1.19 -25.48 30.23
C LYS A 9 -0.89 -24.41 29.18
N PRO A 10 -1.70 -23.34 29.08
CA PRO A 10 -1.40 -22.27 28.12
C PRO A 10 0.00 -21.74 28.43
N ARG A 11 0.87 -21.72 27.43
CA ARG A 11 2.16 -21.02 27.54
C ARG A 11 1.83 -19.59 28.00
N ARG A 12 2.49 -19.10 29.05
CA ARG A 12 2.40 -17.68 29.48
C ARG A 12 2.87 -16.84 28.30
N GLY A 13 1.93 -16.46 27.45
CA GLY A 13 2.16 -15.65 26.25
C GLY A 13 2.22 -14.16 26.61
N PHE A 14 2.80 -13.39 25.72
CA PHE A 14 2.70 -11.93 25.78
C PHE A 14 1.27 -11.51 25.45
N ILE A 15 0.83 -10.40 26.04
CA ILE A 15 -0.50 -9.82 25.80
C ILE A 15 -0.54 -9.27 24.38
N PRO A 16 -1.53 -9.66 23.54
CA PRO A 16 -1.74 -9.09 22.24
C PRO A 16 -2.33 -7.67 22.36
N TYR A 17 -1.72 -6.71 21.71
CA TYR A 17 -2.18 -5.33 21.65
C TYR A 17 -1.89 -4.72 20.28
N ASP A 18 -2.54 -3.61 19.95
CA ASP A 18 -2.24 -2.87 18.73
C ASP A 18 -1.05 -1.93 18.94
N TYR A 19 0.15 -2.42 18.62
CA TYR A 19 1.39 -1.63 18.78
C TYR A 19 1.46 -0.44 17.82
N GLU A 20 0.79 -0.47 16.67
CA GLU A 20 0.77 0.66 15.75
C GLU A 20 -0.12 1.80 16.24
N ALA A 21 -1.21 1.48 16.96
CA ALA A 21 -2.02 2.48 17.63
C ALA A 21 -1.33 3.03 18.90
N ALA A 22 -0.66 2.14 19.65
CA ALA A 22 0.07 2.53 20.85
C ALA A 22 1.25 3.45 20.56
N TYR A 23 1.97 3.21 19.47
CA TYR A 23 3.17 3.96 19.07
C TYR A 23 2.90 4.75 17.79
N ALA A 24 2.06 5.78 17.87
CA ALA A 24 1.65 6.60 16.73
C ALA A 24 2.47 7.90 16.58
N LYS A 25 3.20 8.32 17.63
CA LYS A 25 4.00 9.53 17.61
C LYS A 25 5.35 9.28 16.95
N SER A 26 5.68 10.07 15.90
CA SER A 26 6.99 9.98 15.21
C SER A 26 8.10 10.57 16.10
N LEU A 27 9.27 9.95 16.03
CA LEU A 27 10.48 10.43 16.68
C LEU A 27 11.28 11.39 15.79
N GLU A 28 10.93 11.56 14.53
CA GLU A 28 11.72 12.32 13.53
C GLU A 28 11.99 13.76 13.94
N ASP A 29 10.97 14.43 14.51
CA ASP A 29 11.03 15.85 14.89
C ASP A 29 11.42 16.07 16.36
N MET A 30 11.83 15.02 17.05
CA MET A 30 12.11 15.11 18.48
C MET A 30 13.56 15.49 18.75
N HIS A 31 13.74 16.47 19.66
CA HIS A 31 15.06 16.90 20.10
C HIS A 31 15.80 15.77 20.85
N GLU A 32 17.13 15.65 20.65
CA GLU A 32 17.96 14.60 21.27
C GLU A 32 17.81 14.51 22.78
N TRP A 33 17.75 15.65 23.47
CA TRP A 33 17.51 15.71 24.90
C TRP A 33 16.25 14.96 25.34
N PHE A 34 15.16 15.08 24.59
CA PHE A 34 13.92 14.36 24.88
C PHE A 34 14.08 12.85 24.73
N VAL A 35 14.81 12.43 23.72
CA VAL A 35 15.12 11.01 23.47
C VAL A 35 15.94 10.45 24.63
N GLU A 36 16.93 11.19 25.15
CA GLU A 36 17.72 10.81 26.32
C GLU A 36 16.85 10.65 27.58
N GLN A 37 15.92 11.59 27.83
CA GLN A 37 14.98 11.49 28.95
C GLN A 37 14.11 10.21 28.85
N MET A 38 13.66 9.85 27.67
CA MET A 38 12.92 8.60 27.47
C MET A 38 13.76 7.37 27.84
N PHE A 39 15.05 7.34 27.50
CA PHE A 39 15.94 6.23 27.89
C PHE A 39 16.12 6.11 29.41
N ASN A 40 16.09 7.20 30.12
CA ASN A 40 16.24 7.21 31.58
C ASN A 40 14.98 6.70 32.31
N HIS A 41 13.80 6.88 31.72
CA HIS A 41 12.52 6.57 32.37
C HIS A 41 11.89 5.25 31.88
N ARG A 42 12.45 4.59 30.88
CA ARG A 42 11.85 3.38 30.32
C ARG A 42 12.00 2.15 31.19
N LYS A 43 11.00 1.29 31.17
CA LYS A 43 11.05 -0.03 31.78
C LYS A 43 11.80 -1.04 30.89
N LYS A 44 12.49 -2.02 31.52
CA LYS A 44 13.06 -3.16 30.76
C LYS A 44 11.93 -4.04 30.23
N VAL A 45 11.78 -4.11 28.91
CA VAL A 45 10.83 -5.01 28.26
C VAL A 45 11.51 -5.88 27.21
N VAL A 46 10.82 -6.94 26.85
CA VAL A 46 11.21 -7.81 25.74
C VAL A 46 10.67 -7.21 24.44
N TYR A 47 11.51 -7.12 23.44
CA TYR A 47 11.09 -6.73 22.08
C TYR A 47 10.84 -7.96 21.23
N ALA A 48 9.82 -7.89 20.40
CA ALA A 48 9.60 -8.82 19.31
C ALA A 48 9.88 -8.15 17.97
N LEU A 49 10.16 -8.98 16.99
CA LEU A 49 10.36 -8.59 15.60
C LEU A 49 9.35 -9.34 14.74
N LYS A 50 8.57 -8.59 13.98
CA LYS A 50 7.61 -9.12 13.01
C LYS A 50 8.13 -8.90 11.61
N GLU A 51 8.33 -9.99 10.90
CA GLU A 51 8.76 -10.04 9.50
C GLU A 51 7.52 -10.26 8.63
N ILE A 52 7.35 -9.45 7.60
CA ILE A 52 6.25 -9.56 6.65
C ILE A 52 6.84 -9.57 5.24
N THR A 53 6.66 -10.68 4.53
CA THR A 53 7.09 -10.82 3.13
C THR A 53 5.86 -10.74 2.23
N ALA A 54 5.92 -9.90 1.22
CA ALA A 54 4.90 -9.70 0.22
C ALA A 54 5.56 -9.52 -1.16
N GLY A 55 5.74 -10.62 -1.88
CA GLY A 55 6.49 -10.66 -3.14
C GLY A 55 7.95 -10.21 -2.96
N GLU A 56 8.34 -9.12 -3.63
CA GLU A 56 9.67 -8.51 -3.48
C GLU A 56 9.76 -7.59 -2.26
N GLN A 57 8.64 -7.18 -1.66
CA GLN A 57 8.61 -6.29 -0.51
C GLN A 57 8.79 -7.05 0.79
N PHE A 58 9.53 -6.45 1.72
CA PHE A 58 9.82 -7.02 3.02
C PHE A 58 9.72 -5.92 4.09
N GLU A 59 8.86 -6.13 5.07
CA GLU A 59 8.70 -5.22 6.21
C GLU A 59 9.25 -5.85 7.47
N VAL A 60 9.94 -5.04 8.25
CA VAL A 60 10.44 -5.38 9.59
C VAL A 60 9.80 -4.44 10.60
N LYS A 61 9.11 -5.00 11.59
CA LYS A 61 8.49 -4.25 12.68
C LYS A 61 9.06 -4.73 14.00
N ILE A 62 9.68 -3.83 14.75
CA ILE A 62 10.25 -4.10 16.07
C ILE A 62 9.42 -3.36 17.11
N TYR A 63 8.81 -4.09 18.02
CA TYR A 63 7.88 -3.55 19.01
C TYR A 63 8.04 -4.20 20.37
N PRO A 64 7.77 -3.48 21.49
CA PRO A 64 7.83 -4.05 22.82
C PRO A 64 6.69 -5.03 23.06
N GLN A 65 6.93 -6.00 23.96
CA GLN A 65 5.97 -7.01 24.37
C GLN A 65 5.75 -6.95 25.88
N PHE A 66 4.51 -7.08 26.31
CA PHE A 66 4.09 -6.95 27.69
C PHE A 66 3.54 -8.27 28.23
N LYS A 67 3.71 -8.51 29.52
CA LYS A 67 3.15 -9.64 30.27
C LYS A 67 2.00 -9.23 31.16
N SER A 68 1.92 -7.95 31.48
CA SER A 68 0.86 -7.39 32.34
C SER A 68 0.08 -6.31 31.56
N MET A 69 -1.22 -6.21 31.83
CA MET A 69 -2.11 -5.26 31.15
C MET A 69 -1.81 -3.81 31.52
N ASP A 70 -1.28 -3.58 32.71
CA ASP A 70 -0.86 -2.24 33.20
C ASP A 70 0.38 -1.71 32.50
N GLU A 71 1.14 -2.56 31.80
CA GLU A 71 2.28 -2.17 30.99
C GLU A 71 1.88 -1.73 29.57
N VAL A 72 0.68 -2.09 29.13
CA VAL A 72 0.19 -1.82 27.78
C VAL A 72 -0.28 -0.37 27.67
N PRO A 73 0.23 0.43 26.71
CA PRO A 73 -0.29 1.77 26.48
C PRO A 73 -1.80 1.77 26.21
N PRO A 74 -2.57 2.68 26.83
CA PRO A 74 -4.03 2.73 26.67
C PRO A 74 -4.52 2.81 25.21
N GLU A 75 -3.74 3.45 24.35
CA GLU A 75 -4.04 3.61 22.93
C GLU A 75 -4.00 2.27 22.18
N GLY A 76 -3.18 1.32 22.64
CA GLY A 76 -3.04 -0.02 22.05
C GLY A 76 -4.13 -1.00 22.49
N LEU A 77 -4.95 -0.65 23.47
CA LEU A 77 -6.06 -1.48 23.90
C LEU A 77 -7.23 -1.36 22.91
N LYS A 78 -7.91 -2.49 22.66
CA LYS A 78 -9.12 -2.49 21.84
C LYS A 78 -10.20 -1.64 22.52
N LYS A 79 -10.62 -0.58 21.85
CA LYS A 79 -11.78 0.25 22.25
C LYS A 79 -13.00 -0.21 21.48
N ASP A 80 -14.14 -0.31 22.15
CA ASP A 80 -15.39 -0.67 21.49
C ASP A 80 -15.79 0.41 20.48
N ASN A 81 -16.07 -0.03 19.25
CA ASN A 81 -16.72 0.64 18.08
C ASN A 81 -16.67 2.19 18.02
N THR A 82 -15.55 2.80 18.34
CA THR A 82 -15.37 4.25 18.23
C THR A 82 -14.95 4.64 16.82
N LYS A 83 -15.09 5.92 16.43
CA LYS A 83 -14.56 6.50 15.20
C LYS A 83 -13.05 6.18 15.02
N ALA A 84 -12.29 6.20 16.12
CA ALA A 84 -10.88 5.83 16.12
C ALA A 84 -10.64 4.36 15.72
N GLN A 85 -11.49 3.42 16.19
CA GLN A 85 -11.40 2.01 15.81
C GLN A 85 -11.74 1.79 14.32
N LYS A 86 -12.72 2.55 13.77
CA LYS A 86 -13.06 2.50 12.34
C LYS A 86 -11.85 2.94 11.51
N ASN A 87 -11.24 4.07 11.84
CA ASN A 87 -10.05 4.58 11.16
C ASN A 87 -8.87 3.59 11.21
N LEU A 88 -8.65 2.96 12.35
CA LEU A 88 -7.61 1.94 12.50
C LEU A 88 -7.89 0.71 11.63
N ASN A 89 -9.13 0.25 11.59
CA ASN A 89 -9.52 -0.87 10.74
C ASN A 89 -9.33 -0.53 9.25
N ASP A 90 -9.59 0.70 8.85
CA ASP A 90 -9.38 1.16 7.46
C ASP A 90 -7.89 1.23 7.13
N LYS A 91 -7.05 1.76 8.02
CA LYS A 91 -5.59 1.75 7.87
C LYS A 91 -5.02 0.33 7.76
N ASN A 92 -5.48 -0.58 8.60
CA ASN A 92 -5.05 -1.99 8.57
C ASN A 92 -5.52 -2.71 7.30
N ALA A 93 -6.73 -2.43 6.84
CA ALA A 93 -7.27 -2.95 5.60
C ALA A 93 -6.45 -2.49 4.38
N ARG A 94 -6.07 -1.21 4.34
CA ARG A 94 -5.21 -0.65 3.28
C ARG A 94 -3.85 -1.35 3.24
N LYS A 95 -3.18 -1.47 4.39
CA LYS A 95 -1.90 -2.19 4.49
C LYS A 95 -2.01 -3.67 4.07
N TYR A 96 -3.14 -4.30 4.38
CA TYR A 96 -3.36 -5.68 3.97
C TYR A 96 -3.51 -5.82 2.46
N VAL A 97 -4.30 -4.95 1.81
CA VAL A 97 -4.46 -4.94 0.35
C VAL A 97 -3.14 -4.61 -0.35
N GLU A 98 -2.38 -3.64 0.17
CA GLU A 98 -1.04 -3.31 -0.34
C GLU A 98 -0.13 -4.55 -0.38
N ARG A 99 -0.07 -5.30 0.72
CA ARG A 99 0.70 -6.54 0.80
C ARG A 99 0.15 -7.61 -0.13
N LEU A 100 -1.17 -7.73 -0.21
CA LEU A 100 -1.82 -8.71 -1.08
C LEU A 100 -1.54 -8.43 -2.56
N ILE A 101 -1.53 -7.16 -2.98
CA ILE A 101 -1.16 -6.75 -4.33
C ILE A 101 0.32 -7.07 -4.59
N ASN A 102 1.22 -6.67 -3.70
CA ASN A 102 2.65 -6.94 -3.86
C ASN A 102 3.00 -8.43 -3.88
N GLU A 103 2.25 -9.29 -3.17
CA GLU A 103 2.45 -10.74 -3.15
C GLU A 103 2.01 -11.42 -4.46
N ASN A 104 0.97 -10.89 -5.11
CA ASN A 104 0.32 -11.60 -6.21
C ASN A 104 0.59 -11.01 -7.60
N PHE A 105 0.98 -9.73 -7.69
CA PHE A 105 1.09 -9.03 -8.97
C PHE A 105 2.49 -8.44 -9.18
N THR A 106 2.82 -8.26 -10.46
CA THR A 106 4.10 -7.76 -10.94
C THR A 106 3.88 -6.65 -11.97
N ASP A 107 4.95 -6.09 -12.53
CA ASP A 107 4.91 -5.15 -13.66
C ASP A 107 4.42 -5.76 -14.99
N ARG A 108 4.22 -7.09 -15.03
CA ARG A 108 3.60 -7.78 -16.18
C ARG A 108 2.08 -7.78 -16.11
N ASP A 109 1.54 -7.54 -14.93
CA ASP A 109 0.10 -7.53 -14.68
C ASP A 109 -0.50 -6.16 -15.01
N ILE A 110 -1.81 -6.04 -14.93
CA ILE A 110 -2.52 -4.89 -15.47
C ILE A 110 -3.39 -4.21 -14.42
N TRP A 111 -3.45 -2.89 -14.54
CA TRP A 111 -4.44 -2.02 -13.95
C TRP A 111 -5.53 -1.73 -14.95
N ILE A 112 -6.77 -1.73 -14.49
CA ILE A 112 -7.93 -1.46 -15.33
C ILE A 112 -8.88 -0.53 -14.60
N THR A 113 -9.35 0.50 -15.30
CA THR A 113 -10.52 1.29 -14.93
C THR A 113 -11.64 0.97 -15.91
N LEU A 114 -12.75 0.41 -15.41
CA LEU A 114 -13.93 0.08 -16.20
C LEU A 114 -15.03 1.09 -15.90
N THR A 115 -15.55 1.72 -16.95
CA THR A 115 -16.64 2.70 -16.86
C THR A 115 -17.91 2.18 -17.51
N TYR A 116 -19.02 2.83 -17.29
CA TYR A 116 -20.31 2.52 -17.88
C TYR A 116 -20.71 3.58 -18.90
N ASP A 117 -21.31 3.15 -19.99
CA ASP A 117 -22.14 4.01 -20.82
C ASP A 117 -23.56 4.17 -20.23
N ASP A 118 -24.36 5.08 -20.78
CA ASP A 118 -25.66 5.42 -20.18
C ASP A 118 -26.68 4.26 -20.26
N GLU A 119 -26.57 3.40 -21.28
CA GLU A 119 -27.48 2.26 -21.47
C GLU A 119 -27.27 1.14 -20.43
N HIS A 120 -26.05 1.03 -19.90
CA HIS A 120 -25.66 -0.04 -19.00
C HIS A 120 -25.41 0.42 -17.57
N LEU A 121 -25.67 1.71 -17.30
CA LEU A 121 -25.43 2.30 -15.98
C LEU A 121 -26.32 1.60 -14.93
N PRO A 122 -25.74 1.04 -13.85
CA PRO A 122 -26.53 0.53 -12.76
C PRO A 122 -27.43 1.61 -12.15
N PRO A 123 -28.62 1.27 -11.66
CA PRO A 123 -29.46 2.21 -10.94
C PRO A 123 -28.73 2.86 -9.76
N ASP A 124 -29.15 4.06 -9.37
CA ASP A 124 -28.57 4.77 -8.25
C ASP A 124 -28.65 3.94 -6.97
N GLY A 125 -27.49 3.74 -6.34
CA GLY A 125 -27.38 2.96 -5.11
C GLY A 125 -27.43 1.44 -5.28
N ASP A 126 -27.66 0.90 -6.49
CA ASP A 126 -27.71 -0.55 -6.72
C ASP A 126 -26.29 -1.13 -6.94
N ILE A 127 -25.58 -1.31 -5.84
CA ILE A 127 -24.26 -1.93 -5.85
C ILE A 127 -24.27 -3.39 -6.31
N ASP A 128 -25.37 -4.11 -6.12
CA ASP A 128 -25.48 -5.52 -6.49
C ASP A 128 -25.53 -5.68 -8.00
N ALA A 129 -26.20 -4.78 -8.72
CA ALA A 129 -26.18 -4.73 -10.17
C ALA A 129 -24.74 -4.47 -10.69
N ALA A 130 -24.02 -3.50 -10.11
CA ALA A 130 -22.64 -3.22 -10.45
C ALA A 130 -21.72 -4.43 -10.21
N ILE A 131 -21.84 -5.09 -9.05
CA ILE A 131 -21.09 -6.32 -8.73
C ILE A 131 -21.41 -7.44 -9.70
N LYS A 132 -22.66 -7.62 -10.09
CA LYS A 132 -23.07 -8.63 -11.08
C LYS A 132 -22.41 -8.39 -12.44
N ASN A 133 -22.31 -7.15 -12.89
CA ASN A 133 -21.60 -6.80 -14.11
C ASN A 133 -20.12 -7.17 -14.04
N MET A 134 -19.45 -6.90 -12.91
CA MET A 134 -18.08 -7.36 -12.68
C MET A 134 -17.95 -8.88 -12.66
N GLN A 135 -18.87 -9.60 -12.04
CA GLN A 135 -18.85 -11.08 -12.05
C GLN A 135 -18.98 -11.62 -13.48
N ASN A 136 -19.82 -11.00 -14.31
CA ASN A 136 -19.98 -11.35 -15.72
C ASN A 136 -18.70 -11.06 -16.52
N TYR A 137 -18.04 -9.92 -16.25
CA TYR A 137 -16.76 -9.59 -16.84
C TYR A 137 -15.69 -10.63 -16.50
N ILE A 138 -15.49 -10.93 -15.22
CA ILE A 138 -14.51 -11.94 -14.76
C ILE A 138 -14.81 -13.31 -15.35
N ARG A 139 -16.09 -13.68 -15.52
CA ARG A 139 -16.49 -14.95 -16.16
C ARG A 139 -16.05 -14.99 -17.62
N ARG A 140 -16.20 -13.89 -18.39
CA ARG A 140 -15.73 -13.77 -19.77
C ARG A 140 -14.19 -13.83 -19.84
N ILE A 141 -13.48 -13.15 -18.96
CA ILE A 141 -12.02 -13.23 -18.82
C ILE A 141 -11.58 -14.67 -18.59
N ASN A 142 -12.15 -15.35 -17.60
CA ASN A 142 -11.78 -16.73 -17.28
C ASN A 142 -12.10 -17.70 -18.43
N TYR A 143 -13.15 -17.47 -19.18
CA TYR A 143 -13.46 -18.26 -20.38
C TYR A 143 -12.37 -18.11 -21.45
N GLN A 144 -11.90 -16.90 -21.72
CA GLN A 144 -10.82 -16.65 -22.68
C GLN A 144 -9.50 -17.25 -22.19
N ARG A 145 -9.18 -17.10 -20.90
CA ARG A 145 -8.00 -17.70 -20.29
C ARG A 145 -7.99 -19.21 -20.43
N LYS A 146 -9.13 -19.85 -20.15
CA LYS A 146 -9.27 -21.31 -20.31
C LYS A 146 -9.03 -21.77 -21.75
N LYS A 147 -9.49 -21.02 -22.75
CA LYS A 147 -9.23 -21.33 -24.19
C LYS A 147 -7.74 -21.29 -24.53
N GLN A 148 -6.95 -20.46 -23.82
CA GLN A 148 -5.51 -20.33 -24.02
C GLN A 148 -4.68 -21.19 -23.05
N GLY A 149 -5.33 -22.06 -22.25
CA GLY A 149 -4.65 -22.95 -21.30
C GLY A 149 -4.21 -22.32 -19.99
N PHE A 150 -4.62 -21.07 -19.72
CA PHE A 150 -4.32 -20.40 -18.45
C PHE A 150 -5.26 -20.81 -17.32
N LYS A 151 -4.78 -20.68 -16.08
CA LYS A 151 -5.60 -20.82 -14.88
C LYS A 151 -6.58 -19.64 -14.75
N ASN A 152 -7.55 -19.77 -13.83
CA ASN A 152 -8.45 -18.66 -13.50
C ASN A 152 -7.66 -17.43 -13.07
N CYS A 153 -8.15 -16.27 -13.50
CA CYS A 153 -7.56 -14.96 -13.23
C CYS A 153 -7.42 -14.69 -11.74
N LYS A 154 -6.26 -14.19 -11.33
CA LYS A 154 -6.11 -13.50 -10.06
C LYS A 154 -6.56 -12.06 -10.24
N TYR A 155 -7.31 -11.53 -9.28
CA TYR A 155 -7.77 -10.15 -9.32
C TYR A 155 -8.09 -9.59 -7.93
N ILE A 156 -8.04 -8.27 -7.84
CA ILE A 156 -8.59 -7.46 -6.73
C ILE A 156 -9.27 -6.26 -7.36
N TYR A 157 -10.53 -5.98 -7.00
CA TYR A 157 -11.24 -4.81 -7.50
C TYR A 157 -12.04 -4.09 -6.41
N VAL A 158 -12.29 -2.82 -6.67
CA VAL A 158 -13.26 -1.99 -5.94
C VAL A 158 -14.28 -1.43 -6.92
N THR A 159 -15.51 -1.29 -6.46
CA THR A 159 -16.59 -0.57 -7.14
C THR A 159 -16.76 0.77 -6.47
N GLU A 160 -16.74 1.85 -7.26
CA GLU A 160 -16.91 3.21 -6.77
C GLU A 160 -18.17 3.83 -7.36
N TYR A 161 -18.89 4.54 -6.51
CA TYR A 161 -20.04 5.36 -6.86
C TYR A 161 -20.25 6.37 -5.73
N ASN A 162 -20.40 7.63 -6.07
CA ASN A 162 -20.76 8.69 -5.12
C ASN A 162 -21.51 9.81 -5.86
N PRO A 163 -22.85 9.81 -5.81
CA PRO A 163 -23.66 10.82 -6.48
C PRO A 163 -23.46 12.23 -5.90
N ASP A 164 -23.14 12.35 -4.61
CA ASP A 164 -22.90 13.64 -3.95
C ASP A 164 -21.64 14.35 -4.48
N GLU A 165 -20.68 13.58 -4.98
CA GLU A 165 -19.43 14.06 -5.59
C GLU A 165 -19.44 13.93 -7.12
N GLU A 166 -20.62 13.71 -7.74
CA GLU A 166 -20.79 13.47 -9.18
C GLU A 166 -19.95 12.29 -9.73
N ILE A 167 -19.58 11.33 -8.86
CA ILE A 167 -18.82 10.14 -9.25
C ILE A 167 -19.77 9.06 -9.75
N ARG A 168 -19.76 8.79 -11.04
CA ARG A 168 -20.54 7.72 -11.69
C ARG A 168 -19.98 6.34 -11.31
N TRP A 169 -20.80 5.30 -11.45
CA TRP A 169 -20.38 3.93 -11.30
C TRP A 169 -19.14 3.62 -12.14
N HIS A 170 -18.11 3.10 -11.51
CA HIS A 170 -16.93 2.58 -12.17
C HIS A 170 -16.21 1.56 -11.28
N HIS A 171 -15.27 0.82 -11.87
CA HIS A 171 -14.49 -0.16 -11.15
C HIS A 171 -13.00 0.09 -11.36
N HIS A 172 -12.23 -0.02 -10.29
CA HIS A 172 -10.78 -0.14 -10.35
C HIS A 172 -10.37 -1.56 -10.06
N LEU A 173 -9.54 -2.14 -10.92
CA LEU A 173 -9.19 -3.56 -10.91
C LEU A 173 -7.69 -3.73 -11.14
N VAL A 174 -7.06 -4.58 -10.34
CA VAL A 174 -5.75 -5.17 -10.61
C VAL A 174 -5.96 -6.64 -10.96
N MET A 175 -5.36 -7.12 -12.04
CA MET A 175 -5.49 -8.52 -12.46
C MET A 175 -4.28 -9.05 -13.23
N ASP A 176 -4.18 -10.39 -13.34
CA ASP A 176 -3.17 -11.08 -14.16
C ASP A 176 -3.11 -10.52 -15.58
N GLY A 177 -1.91 -10.30 -16.08
CA GLY A 177 -1.63 -9.74 -17.39
C GLY A 177 -1.32 -10.75 -18.50
N ASP A 178 -1.72 -12.02 -18.34
CA ASP A 178 -1.42 -13.07 -19.33
C ASP A 178 -2.21 -12.92 -20.64
N LEU A 179 -3.40 -12.34 -20.59
CA LEU A 179 -4.19 -12.05 -21.78
C LEU A 179 -3.70 -10.75 -22.45
N ASP A 180 -3.97 -10.66 -23.75
CA ASP A 180 -3.82 -9.44 -24.51
C ASP A 180 -4.72 -8.32 -23.94
N MET A 181 -4.21 -7.08 -23.85
CA MET A 181 -4.92 -5.96 -23.23
C MET A 181 -6.17 -5.57 -24.01
N ASP A 182 -6.16 -5.67 -25.34
CA ASP A 182 -7.34 -5.40 -26.18
C ASP A 182 -8.43 -6.45 -25.93
N ALA A 183 -8.04 -7.71 -25.72
CA ALA A 183 -8.99 -8.78 -25.39
C ALA A 183 -9.59 -8.57 -24.01
N VAL A 184 -8.80 -8.07 -23.07
CA VAL A 184 -9.25 -7.74 -21.71
C VAL A 184 -10.23 -6.57 -21.74
N GLU A 185 -9.95 -5.52 -22.48
CA GLU A 185 -10.83 -4.36 -22.63
C GLU A 185 -12.14 -4.75 -23.33
N LYS A 186 -12.07 -5.47 -24.44
CA LYS A 186 -13.25 -5.95 -25.20
C LYS A 186 -14.15 -6.91 -24.41
N ALA A 187 -13.64 -7.53 -23.35
CA ALA A 187 -14.44 -8.38 -22.48
C ALA A 187 -15.41 -7.57 -21.61
N TRP A 188 -15.18 -6.28 -21.39
CA TRP A 188 -16.15 -5.38 -20.79
C TRP A 188 -17.24 -5.04 -21.82
N LYS A 189 -18.50 -5.13 -21.41
CA LYS A 189 -19.67 -4.97 -22.31
C LYS A 189 -20.62 -3.87 -21.85
N CYS A 190 -20.23 -3.14 -20.80
CA CYS A 190 -21.11 -2.13 -20.22
C CYS A 190 -20.60 -0.71 -20.41
N GLY A 191 -19.53 -0.53 -21.19
CA GLY A 191 -18.99 0.78 -21.52
C GLY A 191 -17.74 0.68 -22.39
N SER A 192 -17.39 1.78 -23.05
CA SER A 192 -16.30 1.86 -24.03
C SER A 192 -15.15 2.77 -23.60
N ARG A 193 -15.33 3.60 -22.56
CA ARG A 193 -14.29 4.49 -22.03
C ARG A 193 -13.54 3.83 -20.90
N ASN A 194 -12.72 2.83 -21.25
CA ASN A 194 -11.94 2.08 -20.28
C ASN A 194 -10.46 2.48 -20.35
N GLU A 195 -9.74 2.30 -19.26
CA GLU A 195 -8.30 2.43 -19.21
C GLU A 195 -7.71 1.06 -18.85
N VAL A 196 -6.81 0.54 -19.69
CA VAL A 196 -6.06 -0.69 -19.44
C VAL A 196 -4.59 -0.40 -19.63
N ARG A 197 -3.78 -0.61 -18.56
CA ARG A 197 -2.34 -0.35 -18.60
C ARG A 197 -1.56 -1.35 -17.77
N ARG A 198 -0.27 -1.51 -18.06
CA ARG A 198 0.63 -2.31 -17.21
C ARG A 198 0.83 -1.65 -15.86
N LEU A 199 1.03 -2.49 -14.84
CA LEU A 199 1.40 -2.02 -13.51
C LEU A 199 2.82 -1.46 -13.52
N GLU A 200 3.02 -0.39 -12.77
CA GLU A 200 4.31 0.25 -12.59
C GLU A 200 4.76 0.13 -11.14
N LYS A 201 5.97 -0.41 -10.93
CA LYS A 201 6.59 -0.56 -9.62
C LYS A 201 7.47 0.64 -9.31
N ASP A 202 7.33 1.17 -8.11
CA ASP A 202 8.27 2.11 -7.51
C ASP A 202 9.19 1.43 -6.47
N LYS A 203 9.86 2.21 -5.64
CA LYS A 203 10.71 1.67 -4.55
C LYS A 203 9.90 0.91 -3.48
N PHE A 204 8.60 1.14 -3.39
CA PHE A 204 7.67 0.45 -2.51
C PHE A 204 6.85 -0.63 -3.24
N GLY A 205 7.27 -1.04 -4.41
CA GLY A 205 6.58 -2.01 -5.25
C GLY A 205 5.32 -1.43 -5.90
N LEU A 206 4.19 -2.08 -5.67
CA LEU A 206 2.87 -1.69 -6.20
C LEU A 206 2.01 -0.99 -5.14
N SER A 207 2.63 -0.44 -4.09
CA SER A 207 1.91 0.15 -2.94
C SER A 207 1.02 1.33 -3.32
N GLY A 208 1.39 2.11 -4.34
CA GLY A 208 0.57 3.19 -4.88
C GLY A 208 -0.81 2.75 -5.35
N MET A 209 -0.92 1.53 -5.90
CA MET A 209 -2.20 0.98 -6.38
C MET A 209 -3.20 0.68 -5.25
N ALA A 210 -2.70 0.32 -4.07
CA ALA A 210 -3.56 0.04 -2.91
C ALA A 210 -4.38 1.26 -2.48
N ASN A 211 -3.87 2.46 -2.69
CA ASN A 211 -4.56 3.70 -2.35
C ASN A 211 -5.82 3.92 -3.22
N TYR A 212 -5.79 3.46 -4.47
CA TYR A 212 -6.95 3.51 -5.36
C TYR A 212 -7.98 2.43 -5.03
N ILE A 213 -7.52 1.26 -4.55
CA ILE A 213 -8.41 0.14 -4.17
C ILE A 213 -9.10 0.40 -2.82
N VAL A 214 -8.44 1.11 -1.89
CA VAL A 214 -8.98 1.32 -0.53
C VAL A 214 -9.01 2.82 -0.23
N LYS A 215 -9.80 3.57 -1.00
CA LYS A 215 -10.10 4.96 -0.66
C LYS A 215 -10.93 5.05 0.63
N GLU A 216 -10.71 6.13 1.38
CA GLU A 216 -11.58 6.48 2.50
C GLU A 216 -12.91 6.96 1.95
N LYS A 217 -13.97 6.21 2.19
CA LYS A 217 -15.34 6.63 1.94
C LYS A 217 -16.25 6.15 3.07
N GLU A 218 -17.34 6.82 3.27
CA GLU A 218 -18.40 6.30 4.12
C GLU A 218 -18.99 5.06 3.46
N ARG A 219 -19.05 3.97 4.22
CA ARG A 219 -19.57 2.68 3.74
C ARG A 219 -20.73 2.22 4.58
N VAL A 220 -21.68 1.58 3.93
CA VAL A 220 -22.73 0.85 4.63
C VAL A 220 -22.09 -0.34 5.36
N LYS A 221 -22.61 -0.69 6.55
CA LYS A 221 -22.01 -1.70 7.47
C LYS A 221 -21.71 -3.05 6.80
N SER A 222 -22.47 -3.43 5.79
CA SER A 222 -22.33 -4.70 5.04
C SER A 222 -21.45 -4.59 3.79
N GLU A 223 -21.06 -3.39 3.37
CA GLU A 223 -20.30 -3.16 2.14
C GLU A 223 -18.84 -3.65 2.27
N LYS A 224 -18.42 -4.52 1.34
CA LYS A 224 -17.03 -4.96 1.25
C LYS A 224 -16.14 -3.82 0.79
N ARG A 225 -14.97 -3.69 1.42
CA ARG A 225 -13.96 -2.69 1.00
C ARG A 225 -13.38 -2.96 -0.36
N TRP A 226 -13.25 -4.23 -0.73
CA TRP A 226 -12.82 -4.72 -2.03
C TRP A 226 -13.32 -6.14 -2.24
N ASN A 227 -13.31 -6.57 -3.48
CA ASN A 227 -13.55 -7.95 -3.86
C ASN A 227 -12.27 -8.55 -4.46
N SER A 228 -12.04 -9.82 -4.24
CA SER A 228 -10.84 -10.49 -4.75
C SER A 228 -11.13 -11.93 -5.16
N SER A 229 -10.28 -12.47 -6.02
CA SER A 229 -10.28 -13.87 -6.38
C SER A 229 -9.83 -14.74 -5.19
N GLN A 230 -10.29 -15.98 -5.14
CA GLN A 230 -9.97 -16.92 -4.07
C GLN A 230 -8.57 -17.55 -4.19
N ASN A 231 -7.95 -17.45 -5.36
CA ASN A 231 -6.65 -18.04 -5.68
C ASN A 231 -5.45 -17.12 -5.39
N LEU A 232 -5.65 -16.04 -4.61
CA LEU A 232 -4.58 -15.17 -4.17
C LEU A 232 -3.71 -15.84 -3.09
N THR A 233 -2.40 -15.71 -3.25
CA THR A 233 -1.42 -16.08 -2.22
C THR A 233 -1.44 -15.04 -1.11
N GLN A 234 -1.38 -15.51 0.14
CA GLN A 234 -1.35 -14.62 1.30
C GLN A 234 0.08 -14.17 1.62
N PRO A 235 0.29 -12.91 2.03
CA PRO A 235 1.59 -12.44 2.52
C PRO A 235 2.06 -13.28 3.71
N ARG A 236 3.35 -13.62 3.75
CA ARG A 236 3.90 -14.42 4.81
C ARG A 236 4.30 -13.56 6.01
N ILE A 237 3.75 -13.88 7.17
CA ILE A 237 4.03 -13.19 8.44
C ILE A 237 4.74 -14.14 9.39
N ARG A 238 5.86 -13.67 9.95
CA ARG A 238 6.64 -14.39 10.97
C ARG A 238 6.93 -13.47 12.15
N VAL A 239 6.71 -13.95 13.36
CA VAL A 239 7.08 -13.23 14.58
C VAL A 239 8.27 -13.93 15.24
N VAL A 240 9.31 -13.18 15.53
CA VAL A 240 10.56 -13.64 16.10
C VAL A 240 10.74 -13.02 17.47
N HIS A 241 10.92 -13.86 18.48
CA HIS A 241 11.17 -13.46 19.88
C HIS A 241 12.60 -13.77 20.33
N SER A 242 13.40 -14.39 19.46
CA SER A 242 14.75 -14.85 19.78
C SER A 242 15.79 -13.75 19.59
N LYS A 243 16.98 -14.04 20.09
CA LYS A 243 18.18 -13.22 19.88
C LYS A 243 18.51 -13.07 18.39
N ARG A 244 19.20 -11.98 18.05
CA ARG A 244 19.71 -11.70 16.70
C ARG A 244 21.23 -11.70 16.68
N PRO A 245 21.87 -12.01 15.54
CA PRO A 245 23.32 -11.93 15.38
C PRO A 245 23.83 -10.52 15.71
N ALA A 246 24.96 -10.47 16.42
CA ALA A 246 25.72 -9.28 16.77
C ALA A 246 27.16 -9.41 16.29
N ALA A 247 27.95 -8.36 16.39
CA ALA A 247 29.37 -8.38 16.08
C ALA A 247 30.11 -9.48 16.87
N GLY A 248 31.14 -10.08 16.24
CA GLY A 248 31.95 -11.14 16.86
C GLY A 248 31.26 -12.50 16.99
N GLY A 249 30.21 -12.80 16.20
CA GLY A 249 29.51 -14.09 16.20
C GLY A 249 28.58 -14.32 17.41
N ASN A 250 28.45 -13.36 18.29
CA ASN A 250 27.56 -13.42 19.44
C ASN A 250 26.10 -13.17 19.07
N TYR A 251 25.18 -13.61 19.95
CA TYR A 251 23.73 -13.35 19.80
C TYR A 251 23.24 -12.47 20.96
N LYS A 252 22.60 -11.38 20.64
CA LYS A 252 22.00 -10.44 21.60
C LYS A 252 20.48 -10.42 21.51
N GLN A 253 19.81 -10.04 22.59
CA GLN A 253 18.38 -9.78 22.61
C GLN A 253 18.03 -8.63 21.66
N ILE A 254 16.86 -8.67 21.01
CA ILE A 254 16.41 -7.63 20.06
C ILE A 254 16.47 -6.24 20.72
N GLY A 255 16.04 -6.11 21.97
CA GLY A 255 16.07 -4.84 22.70
C GLY A 255 17.45 -4.16 22.79
N SER A 256 18.54 -4.95 22.81
CA SER A 256 19.90 -4.38 22.82
C SER A 256 20.28 -3.66 21.52
N PHE A 257 19.60 -3.99 20.41
CA PHE A 257 19.81 -3.32 19.13
C PHE A 257 18.90 -2.09 18.99
N VAL A 258 17.68 -2.14 19.60
CA VAL A 258 16.72 -1.04 19.56
C VAL A 258 17.36 0.24 20.10
N ASP A 259 18.10 0.16 21.20
CA ASP A 259 18.75 1.31 21.80
C ASP A 259 19.73 1.99 20.85
N GLY A 260 20.57 1.18 20.19
CA GLY A 260 21.51 1.69 19.20
C GLY A 260 20.80 2.32 18.00
N MET A 261 19.77 1.65 17.47
CA MET A 261 18.99 2.14 16.34
C MET A 261 18.20 3.42 16.64
N VAL A 262 17.73 3.61 17.87
CA VAL A 262 16.98 4.81 18.26
C VAL A 262 17.91 5.99 18.51
N LYS A 263 19.06 5.76 19.16
CA LYS A 263 20.09 6.79 19.41
C LYS A 263 20.77 7.25 18.11
N ASN A 264 21.04 6.30 17.22
CA ASN A 264 21.60 6.58 15.91
C ASN A 264 20.74 5.94 14.82
N ARG A 265 19.76 6.71 14.33
CA ARG A 265 18.79 6.25 13.30
C ARG A 265 19.46 5.94 11.97
N GLU A 266 20.58 6.58 11.67
CA GLU A 266 21.39 6.29 10.47
C GLU A 266 22.02 4.89 10.50
N SER A 267 22.12 4.27 11.68
CA SER A 267 22.60 2.88 11.80
C SER A 267 21.55 1.82 11.46
N ILE A 268 20.28 2.18 11.32
CA ILE A 268 19.19 1.22 11.03
C ILE A 268 19.43 0.45 9.73
N PRO A 269 19.76 1.10 8.59
CA PRO A 269 20.04 0.40 7.33
C PRO A 269 21.16 -0.63 7.47
N GLU A 270 22.26 -0.26 8.11
CA GLU A 270 23.42 -1.13 8.31
C GLU A 270 23.07 -2.33 9.20
N GLN A 271 22.33 -2.10 10.29
CA GLN A 271 21.92 -3.18 11.20
C GLN A 271 20.95 -4.15 10.51
N LEU A 272 20.02 -3.64 9.70
CA LEU A 272 19.08 -4.47 8.95
C LEU A 272 19.76 -5.24 7.83
N ALA A 273 20.74 -4.65 7.14
CA ALA A 273 21.54 -5.36 6.13
C ALA A 273 22.31 -6.56 6.72
N LYS A 274 22.79 -6.46 7.96
CA LYS A 274 23.42 -7.58 8.68
C LYS A 274 22.43 -8.71 9.00
N TRP A 275 21.17 -8.37 9.28
CA TRP A 275 20.14 -9.36 9.59
C TRP A 275 19.49 -9.97 8.35
N TYR A 276 19.44 -9.20 7.25
CA TYR A 276 18.72 -9.52 6.02
C TYR A 276 19.57 -9.18 4.78
N PRO A 277 20.68 -9.92 4.54
CA PRO A 277 21.61 -9.61 3.46
C PRO A 277 20.99 -9.71 2.06
N ASP A 278 19.91 -10.50 1.92
CA ASP A 278 19.20 -10.68 0.64
C ASP A 278 18.28 -9.51 0.28
N TYR A 279 18.16 -8.54 1.18
CA TYR A 279 17.28 -7.37 1.00
C TYR A 279 18.08 -6.07 1.00
N GLU A 280 17.63 -5.11 0.23
CA GLU A 280 18.10 -3.73 0.27
C GLU A 280 17.15 -2.86 1.07
N PHE A 281 17.69 -1.93 1.82
CA PHE A 281 16.91 -0.99 2.63
C PHE A 281 16.17 0.03 1.75
N THR A 282 14.92 0.32 2.07
CA THR A 282 14.10 1.32 1.38
C THR A 282 13.87 2.54 2.26
N ASP A 283 13.30 2.34 3.45
CA ASP A 283 13.09 3.40 4.44
C ASP A 283 12.83 2.82 5.84
N SER A 284 12.84 3.69 6.84
CA SER A 284 12.39 3.35 8.19
C SER A 284 11.80 4.55 8.90
N ALA A 285 10.94 4.26 9.87
CA ALA A 285 10.40 5.24 10.81
C ALA A 285 10.48 4.69 12.23
N VAL A 286 10.79 5.57 13.17
CA VAL A 286 10.83 5.27 14.61
C VAL A 286 9.71 6.03 15.29
N TYR A 287 8.93 5.31 16.07
CA TYR A 287 7.80 5.84 16.83
C TYR A 287 7.99 5.58 18.32
N TYR A 288 7.31 6.35 19.14
CA TYR A 288 7.39 6.24 20.60
C TYR A 288 6.02 6.40 21.26
N ASN A 289 5.98 6.10 22.55
CA ASN A 289 4.84 6.36 23.42
C ASN A 289 5.31 6.92 24.76
N ASP A 290 4.66 8.00 25.22
CA ASP A 290 5.04 8.70 26.47
C ASP A 290 4.71 7.89 27.73
N PHE A 291 3.70 7.01 27.66
CA PHE A 291 3.27 6.22 28.81
C PHE A 291 4.36 5.31 29.36
N ASN A 292 5.18 4.73 28.48
CA ASN A 292 6.20 3.75 28.87
C ASN A 292 7.59 4.07 28.34
N CYS A 293 7.76 5.18 27.65
CA CYS A 293 9.02 5.62 27.04
C CYS A 293 9.68 4.56 26.13
N MET A 294 8.86 3.76 25.45
CA MET A 294 9.31 2.69 24.57
C MET A 294 9.18 3.09 23.11
N PHE A 295 9.85 2.31 22.26
CA PHE A 295 9.96 2.59 20.82
C PHE A 295 9.37 1.48 19.97
N TYR A 296 8.84 1.88 18.83
CA TYR A 296 8.43 1.00 17.72
C TYR A 296 9.20 1.42 16.47
N ILE A 297 9.87 0.47 15.85
CA ILE A 297 10.60 0.68 14.60
C ILE A 297 9.87 -0.06 13.49
N HIS A 298 9.54 0.66 12.42
CA HIS A 298 9.02 0.10 11.19
C HIS A 298 10.01 0.39 10.07
N ALA A 299 10.53 -0.65 9.44
CA ALA A 299 11.42 -0.55 8.29
C ALA A 299 10.85 -1.30 7.10
N ARG A 300 11.09 -0.77 5.91
CA ARG A 300 10.73 -1.37 4.63
C ARG A 300 12.00 -1.67 3.86
N MET A 301 12.02 -2.83 3.24
CA MET A 301 13.13 -3.35 2.45
C MET A 301 12.58 -4.00 1.18
N ARG A 302 13.42 -4.18 0.20
CA ARG A 302 13.10 -4.86 -1.05
C ARG A 302 14.12 -5.95 -1.33
N LYS A 303 13.68 -7.09 -1.86
CA LYS A 303 14.55 -8.19 -2.25
C LYS A 303 15.57 -7.71 -3.28
N ARG A 304 16.85 -8.00 -3.06
CA ARG A 304 17.91 -7.70 -4.02
C ARG A 304 17.67 -8.47 -5.31
N ARG A 305 17.77 -7.80 -6.45
CA ARG A 305 17.73 -8.49 -7.75
C ARG A 305 19.05 -9.21 -7.96
N SER A 306 18.97 -10.49 -8.29
CA SER A 306 20.17 -11.23 -8.71
C SER A 306 20.64 -10.73 -10.10
N GLU A 307 21.93 -10.84 -10.39
CA GLU A 307 22.44 -10.50 -11.74
C GLU A 307 21.79 -11.35 -12.86
N HIS A 308 21.33 -12.56 -12.53
CA HIS A 308 20.59 -13.41 -13.45
C HIS A 308 19.19 -12.84 -13.78
N ASP A 309 18.49 -12.25 -12.82
CA ASP A 309 17.18 -11.64 -13.03
C ASP A 309 17.29 -10.39 -13.91
N THR A 310 18.38 -9.64 -13.78
CA THR A 310 18.65 -8.46 -14.62
C THR A 310 18.93 -8.82 -16.09
N LYS A 311 19.59 -9.95 -16.35
CA LYS A 311 19.84 -10.45 -17.71
C LYS A 311 18.58 -11.04 -18.35
N ALA A 312 17.74 -11.74 -17.59
CA ALA A 312 16.46 -12.28 -18.06
C ALA A 312 15.47 -11.15 -18.37
N GLY A 313 15.38 -10.13 -17.52
CA GLY A 313 14.52 -8.97 -17.74
C GLY A 313 14.90 -8.12 -18.97
N LYS A 314 16.21 -8.01 -19.29
CA LYS A 314 16.67 -7.34 -20.52
C LYS A 314 16.33 -8.12 -21.78
N LYS A 315 16.44 -9.47 -21.77
CA LYS A 315 16.05 -10.31 -22.91
C LYS A 315 14.52 -10.28 -23.17
N THR A 316 13.71 -10.21 -22.13
CA THR A 316 12.25 -10.16 -22.26
C THR A 316 11.78 -8.80 -22.79
N ARG A 317 12.44 -7.68 -22.41
CA ARG A 317 12.15 -6.35 -22.96
C ARG A 317 12.51 -6.20 -24.44
N GLN A 318 13.54 -6.90 -24.92
CA GLN A 318 13.92 -6.88 -26.33
C GLN A 318 12.98 -7.69 -27.23
N ASN A 319 12.24 -8.66 -26.67
CA ASN A 319 11.33 -9.54 -27.41
C ASN A 319 9.85 -9.15 -27.28
N MET A 320 9.51 -8.05 -26.65
CA MET A 320 8.14 -7.54 -26.67
C MET A 320 7.86 -6.84 -28.00
N PRO A 321 6.77 -7.18 -28.71
CA PRO A 321 6.38 -6.47 -29.91
C PRO A 321 6.12 -4.99 -29.58
N ARG A 322 6.81 -4.10 -30.27
CA ARG A 322 6.59 -2.66 -30.16
C ARG A 322 5.16 -2.37 -30.59
N ASN A 323 4.32 -1.88 -29.70
CA ASN A 323 2.99 -1.37 -30.04
C ASN A 323 3.11 -0.26 -31.07
N ARG A 324 2.49 -0.47 -32.25
CA ARG A 324 2.43 0.47 -33.38
C ARG A 324 1.36 1.55 -33.18
N SER A 325 1.18 2.11 -32.00
CA SER A 325 0.16 3.14 -31.75
C SER A 325 0.68 4.58 -31.62
N ASP A 326 2.00 4.82 -31.77
CA ASP A 326 2.55 6.17 -31.64
C ASP A 326 2.90 6.86 -32.98
N ASN A 327 2.09 6.65 -34.03
CA ASN A 327 2.26 7.40 -35.28
C ASN A 327 0.93 7.69 -35.96
N ARG A 328 0.10 8.55 -35.36
CA ARG A 328 -0.98 9.27 -36.04
C ARG A 328 -1.17 10.66 -35.45
N SER A 329 -0.17 11.53 -35.66
CA SER A 329 -0.41 12.98 -35.66
C SER A 329 0.72 13.64 -36.47
N GLY A 330 0.42 14.00 -37.72
CA GLY A 330 1.37 14.75 -38.53
C GLY A 330 1.17 14.58 -40.02
N ALA A 331 0.03 14.97 -40.56
CA ALA A 331 -0.06 15.37 -41.96
C ALA A 331 -1.32 16.22 -42.17
N HIS A 332 -1.19 17.53 -42.06
CA HIS A 332 -2.00 18.45 -42.85
C HIS A 332 -1.14 19.64 -43.30
N GLY A 333 -1.24 19.84 -44.58
CA GLY A 333 -0.44 20.52 -45.53
C GLY A 333 -0.28 22.03 -45.33
N THR A 334 0.79 22.42 -45.89
CA THR A 334 1.23 23.77 -46.24
C THR A 334 0.35 24.43 -47.28
N HIS A 335 -0.06 25.67 -47.04
CA HIS A 335 -0.23 26.79 -47.96
C HIS A 335 -0.28 28.02 -47.04
N GLY A 336 0.55 28.97 -47.11
CA GLY A 336 1.09 29.75 -48.18
C GLY A 336 0.82 31.22 -47.88
N SER A 337 1.87 32.03 -47.82
CA SER A 337 1.94 33.49 -48.11
C SER A 337 1.42 34.48 -47.11
N GLY A 338 2.31 35.38 -46.69
CA GLY A 338 2.06 36.78 -46.80
C GLY A 338 2.35 37.65 -45.58
N SER A 339 3.57 38.20 -45.52
CA SER A 339 3.94 39.59 -45.22
C SER A 339 3.41 40.32 -43.96
N SER A 340 4.37 40.74 -43.13
CA SER A 340 4.75 42.15 -42.98
C SER A 340 4.27 42.91 -41.75
N GLN A 341 5.24 43.44 -41.03
CA GLN A 341 5.31 44.72 -40.27
C GLN A 341 4.75 44.75 -38.84
N ARG A 342 5.65 44.84 -37.82
CA ARG A 342 6.32 45.99 -37.23
C ARG A 342 5.36 47.01 -36.55
N SER A 343 5.44 47.11 -35.21
CA SER A 343 5.79 48.31 -34.42
C SER A 343 5.30 48.09 -32.97
N LYS A 344 6.23 48.15 -32.03
CA LYS A 344 6.67 49.25 -31.17
C LYS A 344 5.65 49.78 -30.16
N ARG A 345 6.07 49.65 -28.86
CA ARG A 345 6.01 50.64 -27.78
C ARG A 345 4.59 51.05 -27.32
N GLU A 346 4.30 51.10 -26.03
CA GLU A 346 4.85 51.96 -24.99
C GLU A 346 4.26 51.60 -23.60
N LYS A 347 5.02 51.87 -22.61
CA LYS A 347 4.87 52.15 -21.20
C LYS A 347 3.69 53.07 -20.84
N ALA A 348 3.17 52.86 -19.62
CA ALA A 348 3.11 53.83 -18.52
C ALA A 348 2.03 53.44 -17.51
N THR A 349 2.42 53.15 -16.28
CA THR A 349 2.31 54.02 -15.09
C THR A 349 0.90 54.21 -14.54
N GLY A 350 0.64 53.75 -13.35
CA GLY A 350 0.42 54.61 -12.21
C GLY A 350 -0.97 54.54 -11.62
N GLY A 351 -1.02 54.46 -10.32
CA GLY A 351 -2.15 55.00 -9.61
C GLY A 351 -2.69 54.17 -8.44
N ALA A 352 -2.12 54.39 -7.29
CA ALA A 352 -2.66 54.03 -5.99
C ALA A 352 -3.90 54.86 -5.63
N THR A 353 -4.79 54.30 -4.80
CA THR A 353 -5.40 54.92 -3.59
C THR A 353 -6.47 53.99 -3.02
N LYS A 354 -6.26 53.53 -1.82
CA LYS A 354 -6.76 53.89 -0.50
C LYS A 354 -8.28 53.71 -0.25
N ALA A 355 -8.49 52.82 0.71
CA ALA A 355 -9.26 53.02 1.95
C ALA A 355 -10.79 52.93 1.91
N GLY A 356 -11.31 52.16 2.86
CA GLY A 356 -12.69 52.24 3.28
C GLY A 356 -13.17 51.09 4.15
N ASN A 357 -12.83 51.15 5.36
CA ASN A 357 -13.37 50.53 6.57
C ASN A 357 -14.91 50.66 6.67
N GLN A 358 -15.61 49.59 7.11
CA GLN A 358 -16.63 49.65 8.20
C GLN A 358 -17.31 48.26 8.32
N ARG A 359 -17.21 47.70 9.38
CA ARG A 359 -17.92 47.18 10.56
C ARG A 359 -19.44 47.17 10.50
N LYS A 360 -19.95 46.08 11.13
CA LYS A 360 -21.28 45.80 11.76
C LYS A 360 -22.21 44.99 10.85
N ASN A 361 -22.77 43.91 11.28
CA ASN A 361 -23.15 43.38 12.61
C ASN A 361 -22.85 41.88 12.70
#